data_9a19ea71d981b57822ff11d4075c4329
#
_entry.id   9a19ea71d981b57822ff11d4075c4329
#
_cell.length_a   1.000
_cell.length_b   1.000
_cell.length_c   1.000
_cell.angle_alpha   90.00
_cell.angle_beta   90.00
_cell.angle_gamma   90.00
#
_symmetry.space_group_name_H-M   'P 1'
#
loop_
_entity.id
_entity.type
_entity.pdbx_description
1 polymer ?
#
loop_
_entity_poly.entity_id
_entity_poly.type
_entity_poly.pdbx_seq_one_letter_code
_entity_poly.pdbx_strand_id
1 'polypeptide(L)'
;MLENNFRWFILFLATACLTSVFSNMVTINFTIICMDPGKNSTINPANPLHHYSQGEKTMIQWTVSIASMIATFPFSYACTKIGAQYVFLATGLLSALSTAIIPPAIEWGFYWLLAARVMQGIAYACDFAVVGVICSRWASLRENAKFLALLTCFAPLSNALTNMVSGVICDSSLGWPWVHYSHALLGLFLFILWAIFYTDDPQNNKFVSKKELSIIHMDKSEAHRNHTGYVPYKEICKDKVVWAVWVNAFADLFSGFFLFIYAPTYTKKVLGFSTTETGIVGALGSLSHIPVKLVCGYFSDTCKCLPERKKMWIFNSVAVLTPAAIYIYLCFAPASMPLLTAIMFGGVHAALGFNCGGFYKCGSLVSRQYAEFVIAFTQFIKCSVFFIAPALVAIFVQDETNATQWHAIFYLTAGFLVVANIFFCIEATDKPASFTAITGPKTKQVE
;
A
#
# COMPACT_ATOMS: atom_id res chain seq x y z
N MET A 1 30.01 4.32 -12.19
CA MET A 1 28.83 5.07 -11.68
C MET A 1 28.19 4.42 -10.45
N LEU A 2 28.30 3.11 -10.26
CA LEU A 2 27.73 2.36 -9.13
C LEU A 2 28.66 2.23 -7.92
N GLU A 3 29.94 2.54 -8.01
CA GLU A 3 30.95 2.27 -6.96
C GLU A 3 30.67 2.87 -5.57
N ASN A 4 29.78 3.89 -5.45
CA ASN A 4 29.42 4.48 -4.16
C ASN A 4 27.90 4.72 -4.03
N ASN A 5 27.10 4.09 -4.90
CA ASN A 5 25.65 4.32 -5.00
C ASN A 5 24.85 3.01 -5.08
N PHE A 6 25.45 1.89 -4.69
CA PHE A 6 24.82 0.56 -4.78
C PHE A 6 23.58 0.45 -3.88
N ARG A 7 23.55 1.16 -2.74
CA ARG A 7 22.37 1.25 -1.87
C ARG A 7 21.13 1.80 -2.58
N TRP A 8 21.30 2.71 -3.57
CA TRP A 8 20.20 3.23 -4.36
C TRP A 8 19.67 2.19 -5.36
N PHE A 9 20.57 1.36 -5.92
CA PHE A 9 20.18 0.22 -6.73
C PHE A 9 19.36 -0.79 -5.91
N ILE A 10 19.78 -1.13 -4.69
CA ILE A 10 19.04 -2.00 -3.78
C ILE A 10 17.68 -1.38 -3.43
N LEU A 11 17.62 -0.08 -3.18
CA LEU A 11 16.37 0.62 -2.92
C LEU A 11 15.40 0.52 -4.12
N PHE A 12 15.91 0.74 -5.34
CA PHE A 12 15.11 0.62 -6.55
C PHE A 12 14.63 -0.83 -6.76
N LEU A 13 15.52 -1.80 -6.62
CA LEU A 13 15.20 -3.22 -6.74
C LEU A 13 14.14 -3.65 -5.71
N ALA A 14 14.30 -3.24 -4.46
CA ALA A 14 13.34 -3.52 -3.40
C ALA A 14 11.97 -2.90 -3.70
N THR A 15 11.95 -1.64 -4.16
CA THR A 15 10.70 -0.98 -4.55
C THR A 15 10.03 -1.71 -5.72
N ALA A 16 10.80 -2.18 -6.70
CA ALA A 16 10.28 -2.95 -7.82
C ALA A 16 9.74 -4.33 -7.37
N CYS A 17 10.43 -5.03 -6.47
CA CYS A 17 9.96 -6.30 -5.89
C CYS A 17 8.66 -6.12 -5.10
N LEU A 18 8.58 -5.10 -4.22
CA LEU A 18 7.36 -4.75 -3.48
C LEU A 18 6.21 -4.39 -4.44
N THR A 19 6.52 -3.62 -5.48
CA THR A 19 5.56 -3.26 -6.54
C THR A 19 5.01 -4.52 -7.22
N SER A 20 5.85 -5.49 -7.54
CA SER A 20 5.44 -6.74 -8.17
C SER A 20 4.54 -7.58 -7.24
N VAL A 21 4.90 -7.74 -5.96
CA VAL A 21 4.09 -8.51 -5.00
C VAL A 21 2.69 -7.91 -4.85
N PHE A 22 2.61 -6.59 -4.68
CA PHE A 22 1.32 -5.91 -4.54
C PHE A 22 0.53 -5.91 -5.85
N SER A 23 1.20 -5.71 -7.01
CA SER A 23 0.59 -5.82 -8.33
C SER A 23 -0.05 -7.19 -8.56
N ASN A 24 0.68 -8.27 -8.25
CA ASN A 24 0.18 -9.64 -8.30
C ASN A 24 -1.11 -9.84 -7.50
N MET A 25 -1.20 -9.21 -6.32
CA MET A 25 -2.37 -9.31 -5.46
C MET A 25 -3.58 -8.57 -6.03
N VAL A 26 -3.37 -7.36 -6.60
CA VAL A 26 -4.49 -6.51 -7.07
C VAL A 26 -4.93 -6.79 -8.51
N THR A 27 -4.17 -7.57 -9.26
CA THR A 27 -4.46 -7.92 -10.68
C THR A 27 -5.87 -8.46 -10.88
N ILE A 28 -6.39 -9.28 -9.97
CA ILE A 28 -7.73 -9.86 -10.05
C ILE A 28 -8.82 -8.77 -10.08
N ASN A 29 -8.60 -7.62 -9.42
CA ASN A 29 -9.59 -6.53 -9.36
C ASN A 29 -9.88 -5.96 -10.75
N PHE A 30 -8.86 -5.92 -11.60
CA PHE A 30 -9.02 -5.48 -12.99
C PHE A 30 -9.53 -6.63 -13.89
N THR A 31 -8.97 -7.83 -13.74
CA THR A 31 -9.34 -8.93 -14.63
C THR A 31 -10.78 -9.41 -14.44
N ILE A 32 -11.39 -9.23 -13.26
CA ILE A 32 -12.82 -9.46 -13.04
C ILE A 32 -13.70 -8.66 -14.00
N ILE A 33 -13.34 -7.41 -14.32
CA ILE A 33 -14.11 -6.60 -15.28
C ILE A 33 -13.90 -7.04 -16.74
N CYS A 34 -12.81 -7.74 -17.03
CA CYS A 34 -12.56 -8.34 -18.35
C CYS A 34 -13.32 -9.66 -18.50
N MET A 35 -13.52 -10.41 -17.40
CA MET A 35 -14.30 -11.66 -17.37
C MET A 35 -15.80 -11.40 -17.46
N ASP A 36 -16.28 -10.26 -16.94
CA ASP A 36 -17.68 -9.85 -16.94
C ASP A 36 -17.84 -8.40 -17.42
N PRO A 37 -17.75 -8.16 -18.74
CA PRO A 37 -17.73 -6.82 -19.31
C PRO A 37 -19.07 -6.09 -19.24
N GLY A 38 -20.16 -6.77 -18.87
CA GLY A 38 -21.52 -6.22 -18.80
C GLY A 38 -22.29 -6.30 -20.13
N LYS A 39 -23.61 -6.08 -20.06
CA LYS A 39 -24.55 -6.35 -21.16
C LYS A 39 -24.33 -5.53 -22.45
N ASN A 40 -23.71 -4.36 -22.35
CA ASN A 40 -23.55 -3.41 -23.46
C ASN A 40 -22.11 -3.31 -24.01
N SER A 41 -21.19 -4.17 -23.55
CA SER A 41 -19.79 -4.14 -23.99
C SER A 41 -19.55 -5.15 -25.10
N THR A 42 -18.66 -4.81 -26.05
CA THR A 42 -18.14 -5.77 -27.02
C THR A 42 -17.34 -6.86 -26.30
N ILE A 43 -17.74 -8.11 -26.49
CA ILE A 43 -17.05 -9.25 -25.88
C ILE A 43 -15.80 -9.55 -26.71
N ASN A 44 -14.62 -9.49 -26.09
CA ASN A 44 -13.40 -9.97 -26.71
C ASN A 44 -13.36 -11.50 -26.63
N PRO A 45 -13.32 -12.23 -27.76
CA PRO A 45 -13.30 -13.70 -27.75
C PRO A 45 -12.11 -14.31 -26.98
N ALA A 46 -11.03 -13.55 -26.82
CA ALA A 46 -9.86 -13.98 -26.06
C ALA A 46 -10.07 -13.97 -24.53
N ASN A 47 -11.17 -13.37 -24.04
CA ASN A 47 -11.51 -13.34 -22.63
C ASN A 47 -12.55 -14.41 -22.28
N PRO A 48 -12.17 -15.55 -21.69
CA PRO A 48 -13.13 -16.50 -21.15
C PRO A 48 -14.05 -15.81 -20.12
N LEU A 49 -15.37 -15.98 -20.30
CA LEU A 49 -16.35 -15.32 -19.45
C LEU A 49 -16.55 -16.08 -18.14
N HIS A 50 -16.46 -15.38 -17.03
CA HIS A 50 -16.77 -15.89 -15.71
C HIS A 50 -17.57 -14.84 -14.94
N HIS A 51 -18.76 -15.22 -14.49
CA HIS A 51 -19.62 -14.34 -13.70
C HIS A 51 -19.49 -14.68 -12.22
N TYR A 52 -19.10 -13.69 -11.43
CA TYR A 52 -19.04 -13.79 -9.97
C TYR A 52 -20.11 -12.91 -9.35
N SER A 53 -20.87 -13.48 -8.43
CA SER A 53 -21.81 -12.73 -7.57
C SER A 53 -21.03 -11.74 -6.68
N GLN A 54 -21.70 -10.73 -6.13
CA GLN A 54 -21.08 -9.79 -5.19
C GLN A 54 -20.50 -10.49 -3.96
N GLY A 55 -21.17 -11.54 -3.47
CA GLY A 55 -20.66 -12.37 -2.38
C GLY A 55 -19.34 -13.06 -2.73
N GLU A 56 -19.23 -13.66 -3.92
CA GLU A 56 -18.01 -14.31 -4.39
C GLU A 56 -16.87 -13.31 -4.60
N LYS A 57 -17.14 -12.14 -5.19
CA LYS A 57 -16.15 -11.06 -5.31
C LYS A 57 -15.63 -10.61 -3.93
N THR A 58 -16.52 -10.51 -2.96
CA THR A 58 -16.16 -10.19 -1.57
C THR A 58 -15.31 -11.29 -0.95
N MET A 59 -15.64 -12.58 -1.14
CA MET A 59 -14.84 -13.71 -0.66
C MET A 59 -13.44 -13.73 -1.27
N ILE A 60 -13.30 -13.42 -2.56
CA ILE A 60 -12.00 -13.31 -3.25
C ILE A 60 -11.11 -12.26 -2.56
N GLN A 61 -11.66 -11.12 -2.12
CA GLN A 61 -10.91 -10.08 -1.40
C GLN A 61 -10.64 -10.46 0.06
N TRP A 62 -11.64 -10.98 0.76
CA TRP A 62 -11.51 -11.38 2.16
C TRP A 62 -10.46 -12.46 2.37
N THR A 63 -10.39 -13.43 1.46
CA THR A 63 -9.41 -14.53 1.53
C THR A 63 -7.98 -14.00 1.61
N VAL A 64 -7.62 -13.04 0.76
CA VAL A 64 -6.30 -12.38 0.80
C VAL A 64 -6.11 -11.60 2.09
N SER A 65 -7.11 -10.84 2.49
CA SER A 65 -7.05 -9.97 3.67
C SER A 65 -6.83 -10.76 4.95
N ILE A 66 -7.61 -11.82 5.16
CA ILE A 66 -7.51 -12.69 6.33
C ILE A 66 -6.17 -13.42 6.34
N ALA A 67 -5.76 -13.98 5.20
CA ALA A 67 -4.46 -14.66 5.09
C ALA A 67 -3.30 -13.71 5.40
N SER A 68 -3.34 -12.47 4.90
CA SER A 68 -2.32 -11.46 5.19
C SER A 68 -2.32 -11.05 6.67
N MET A 69 -3.49 -10.84 7.28
CA MET A 69 -3.57 -10.47 8.70
C MET A 69 -2.93 -11.54 9.60
N ILE A 70 -3.23 -12.81 9.35
CA ILE A 70 -2.68 -13.93 10.10
C ILE A 70 -1.18 -14.06 9.88
N ALA A 71 -0.73 -13.92 8.63
CA ALA A 71 0.66 -14.11 8.25
C ALA A 71 1.58 -12.93 8.64
N THR A 72 1.05 -11.71 8.84
CA THR A 72 1.86 -10.51 9.12
C THR A 72 2.77 -10.67 10.32
N PHE A 73 2.27 -11.17 11.45
CA PHE A 73 3.07 -11.33 12.67
C PHE A 73 4.17 -12.39 12.54
N PRO A 74 3.89 -13.63 12.06
CA PRO A 74 4.93 -14.63 11.80
C PRO A 74 6.01 -14.15 10.84
N PHE A 75 5.65 -13.49 9.74
CA PHE A 75 6.63 -13.01 8.77
C PHE A 75 7.43 -11.81 9.28
N SER A 76 6.82 -10.91 10.03
CA SER A 76 7.54 -9.81 10.69
C SER A 76 8.60 -10.37 11.66
N TYR A 77 8.24 -11.39 12.44
CA TYR A 77 9.18 -12.09 13.30
C TYR A 77 10.29 -12.81 12.51
N ALA A 78 9.94 -13.50 11.45
CA ALA A 78 10.89 -14.19 10.57
C ALA A 78 11.86 -13.21 9.91
N CYS A 79 11.39 -12.07 9.38
CA CYS A 79 12.25 -11.03 8.82
C CYS A 79 13.26 -10.48 9.83
N THR A 80 12.85 -10.35 11.10
CA THR A 80 13.74 -9.87 12.18
C THR A 80 14.79 -10.91 12.57
N LYS A 81 14.43 -12.21 12.59
CA LYS A 81 15.31 -13.29 13.08
C LYS A 81 16.15 -13.93 11.98
N ILE A 82 15.57 -14.22 10.82
CA ILE A 82 16.21 -14.91 9.69
C ILE A 82 16.81 -13.89 8.72
N GLY A 83 16.18 -12.70 8.62
CA GLY A 83 16.53 -11.66 7.67
C GLY A 83 15.56 -11.57 6.50
N ALA A 84 15.52 -10.40 5.85
CA ALA A 84 14.65 -10.13 4.72
C ALA A 84 15.12 -10.88 3.44
N GLN A 85 16.41 -11.21 3.32
CA GLN A 85 16.96 -11.84 2.11
C GLN A 85 16.18 -13.10 1.72
N TYR A 86 16.07 -14.06 2.64
CA TYR A 86 15.43 -15.35 2.36
C TYR A 86 13.92 -15.29 2.51
N VAL A 87 13.42 -14.56 3.51
CA VAL A 87 11.97 -14.47 3.77
C VAL A 87 11.27 -13.79 2.61
N PHE A 88 11.79 -12.64 2.15
CA PHE A 88 11.18 -11.91 1.04
C PHE A 88 11.35 -12.62 -0.30
N LEU A 89 12.48 -13.33 -0.51
CA LEU A 89 12.66 -14.21 -1.67
C LEU A 89 11.57 -15.30 -1.71
N ALA A 90 11.38 -16.00 -0.60
CA ALA A 90 10.38 -17.08 -0.53
C ALA A 90 8.96 -16.56 -0.75
N THR A 91 8.59 -15.43 -0.12
CA THR A 91 7.26 -14.83 -0.29
C THR A 91 7.07 -14.25 -1.69
N GLY A 92 8.11 -13.69 -2.31
CA GLY A 92 8.04 -13.19 -3.67
C GLY A 92 7.89 -14.29 -4.71
N LEU A 93 8.60 -15.41 -4.56
CA LEU A 93 8.41 -16.59 -5.41
C LEU A 93 7.01 -17.19 -5.21
N LEU A 94 6.52 -17.23 -3.97
CA LEU A 94 5.15 -17.65 -3.67
C LEU A 94 4.12 -16.72 -4.34
N SER A 95 4.35 -15.40 -4.34
CA SER A 95 3.52 -14.42 -5.03
C SER A 95 3.47 -14.67 -6.55
N ALA A 96 4.62 -14.87 -7.17
CA ALA A 96 4.69 -15.15 -8.60
C ALA A 96 3.98 -16.48 -8.95
N LEU A 97 4.24 -17.55 -8.19
CA LEU A 97 3.63 -18.86 -8.39
C LEU A 97 2.11 -18.80 -8.22
N SER A 98 1.63 -18.22 -7.12
CA SER A 98 0.18 -18.10 -6.85
C SER A 98 -0.54 -17.30 -7.92
N THR A 99 0.11 -16.27 -8.46
CA THR A 99 -0.45 -15.44 -9.54
C THR A 99 -0.51 -16.23 -10.87
N ALA A 100 0.51 -17.00 -11.19
CA ALA A 100 0.50 -17.89 -12.37
C ALA A 100 -0.56 -18.99 -12.29
N ILE A 101 -0.92 -19.42 -11.08
CA ILE A 101 -1.95 -20.44 -10.83
C ILE A 101 -3.38 -19.87 -10.94
N ILE A 102 -3.59 -18.54 -10.86
CA ILE A 102 -4.94 -17.96 -10.91
C ILE A 102 -5.74 -18.37 -12.16
N PRO A 103 -5.23 -18.27 -13.40
CA PRO A 103 -6.02 -18.66 -14.57
C PRO A 103 -6.47 -20.12 -14.53
N PRO A 104 -5.61 -21.15 -14.35
CA PRO A 104 -6.08 -22.52 -14.25
C PRO A 104 -6.94 -22.78 -12.99
N ALA A 105 -6.70 -22.07 -11.89
CA ALA A 105 -7.52 -22.21 -10.68
C ALA A 105 -8.97 -21.75 -10.90
N ILE A 106 -9.20 -20.72 -11.73
CA ILE A 106 -10.53 -20.26 -12.13
C ILE A 106 -11.26 -21.38 -12.91
N GLU A 107 -10.56 -22.06 -13.83
CA GLU A 107 -11.12 -23.17 -14.60
C GLU A 107 -11.43 -24.41 -13.72
N TRP A 108 -10.60 -24.69 -12.72
CA TRP A 108 -10.81 -25.79 -11.76
C TRP A 108 -11.96 -25.53 -10.78
N GLY A 109 -12.33 -24.25 -10.58
CA GLY A 109 -13.46 -23.85 -9.78
C GLY A 109 -13.13 -22.87 -8.66
N PHE A 110 -14.19 -22.30 -8.08
CA PHE A 110 -14.11 -21.18 -7.15
C PHE A 110 -13.24 -21.43 -5.92
N TYR A 111 -13.26 -22.63 -5.35
CA TYR A 111 -12.46 -22.97 -4.16
C TYR A 111 -10.95 -23.02 -4.47
N TRP A 112 -10.56 -23.42 -5.69
CA TRP A 112 -9.17 -23.40 -6.13
C TRP A 112 -8.67 -21.97 -6.32
N LEU A 113 -9.53 -21.10 -6.84
CA LEU A 113 -9.25 -19.66 -6.88
C LEU A 113 -9.01 -19.11 -5.48
N LEU A 114 -9.88 -19.45 -4.50
CA LEU A 114 -9.68 -18.98 -3.11
C LEU A 114 -8.37 -19.53 -2.52
N ALA A 115 -7.98 -20.77 -2.81
CA ALA A 115 -6.69 -21.33 -2.36
C ALA A 115 -5.50 -20.54 -2.94
N ALA A 116 -5.51 -20.20 -4.22
CA ALA A 116 -4.50 -19.34 -4.84
C ALA A 116 -4.48 -17.93 -4.19
N ARG A 117 -5.64 -17.39 -3.83
CA ARG A 117 -5.77 -16.10 -3.12
C ARG A 117 -5.22 -16.16 -1.69
N VAL A 118 -5.36 -17.27 -0.96
CA VAL A 118 -4.68 -17.48 0.33
C VAL A 118 -3.17 -17.37 0.16
N MET A 119 -2.61 -18.05 -0.84
CA MET A 119 -1.16 -17.99 -1.12
C MET A 119 -0.70 -16.55 -1.44
N GLN A 120 -1.46 -15.78 -2.22
CA GLN A 120 -1.17 -14.37 -2.48
C GLN A 120 -1.21 -13.53 -1.21
N GLY A 121 -2.19 -13.77 -0.33
CA GLY A 121 -2.31 -13.07 0.95
C GLY A 121 -1.12 -13.35 1.88
N ILE A 122 -0.68 -14.61 1.96
CA ILE A 122 0.52 -15.00 2.71
C ILE A 122 1.76 -14.29 2.15
N ALA A 123 1.92 -14.28 0.83
CA ALA A 123 3.06 -13.64 0.17
C ALA A 123 3.13 -12.12 0.43
N TYR A 124 1.97 -11.46 0.49
CA TYR A 124 1.85 -10.02 0.71
C TYR A 124 2.11 -9.58 2.15
N ALA A 125 2.07 -10.48 3.11
CA ALA A 125 2.11 -10.16 4.54
C ALA A 125 3.43 -9.56 5.02
N CYS A 126 4.55 -9.75 4.30
CA CYS A 126 5.88 -9.31 4.76
C CYS A 126 6.30 -7.91 4.25
N ASP A 127 5.52 -7.23 3.42
CA ASP A 127 5.91 -6.00 2.72
C ASP A 127 6.48 -4.92 3.66
N PHE A 128 5.75 -4.54 4.70
CA PHE A 128 6.22 -3.49 5.62
C PHE A 128 7.35 -3.95 6.55
N ALA A 129 7.45 -5.26 6.84
CA ALA A 129 8.60 -5.79 7.57
C ALA A 129 9.89 -5.62 6.75
N VAL A 130 9.81 -5.92 5.44
CA VAL A 130 10.93 -5.73 4.50
C VAL A 130 11.29 -4.26 4.35
N VAL A 131 10.30 -3.36 4.24
CA VAL A 131 10.54 -1.91 4.23
C VAL A 131 11.32 -1.48 5.47
N GLY A 132 10.93 -1.95 6.66
CA GLY A 132 11.62 -1.66 7.92
C GLY A 132 13.06 -2.16 7.93
N VAL A 133 13.31 -3.40 7.49
CA VAL A 133 14.66 -3.98 7.42
C VAL A 133 15.54 -3.20 6.44
N ILE A 134 15.06 -2.85 5.25
CA ILE A 134 15.85 -2.10 4.27
C ILE A 134 16.20 -0.72 4.81
N CYS A 135 15.23 0.00 5.39
CA CYS A 135 15.48 1.30 5.99
C CYS A 135 16.51 1.23 7.13
N SER A 136 16.42 0.23 7.99
CA SER A 136 17.34 0.11 9.13
C SER A 136 18.76 -0.31 8.71
N ARG A 137 18.90 -1.20 7.75
CA ARG A 137 20.20 -1.77 7.36
C ARG A 137 20.90 -1.00 6.25
N TRP A 138 20.19 -0.61 5.18
CA TRP A 138 20.76 -0.01 3.97
C TRP A 138 20.71 1.52 3.92
N ALA A 139 19.81 2.18 4.64
CA ALA A 139 19.79 3.63 4.73
C ALA A 139 20.73 4.16 5.81
N SER A 140 21.39 5.30 5.58
CA SER A 140 21.98 6.10 6.67
C SER A 140 20.86 6.79 7.47
N LEU A 141 21.13 7.22 8.70
CA LEU A 141 20.12 7.95 9.50
C LEU A 141 19.62 9.22 8.79
N ARG A 142 20.49 9.88 8.01
CA ARG A 142 20.14 11.09 7.24
C ARG A 142 19.29 10.81 6.00
N GLU A 143 19.38 9.59 5.45
CA GLU A 143 18.68 9.19 4.23
C GLU A 143 17.43 8.33 4.50
N ASN A 144 17.18 8.00 5.76
CA ASN A 144 16.10 7.07 6.16
C ASN A 144 14.72 7.53 5.67
N ALA A 145 14.41 8.84 5.78
CA ALA A 145 13.15 9.40 5.30
C ALA A 145 13.01 9.28 3.77
N LYS A 146 14.10 9.45 3.02
CA LYS A 146 14.11 9.26 1.56
C LYS A 146 13.88 7.81 1.17
N PHE A 147 14.52 6.87 1.88
CA PHE A 147 14.33 5.44 1.67
C PHE A 147 12.88 5.04 1.92
N LEU A 148 12.32 5.46 3.06
CA LEU A 148 10.94 5.19 3.42
C LEU A 148 9.95 5.78 2.39
N ALA A 149 10.18 7.02 1.95
CA ALA A 149 9.33 7.69 0.97
C ALA A 149 9.32 6.94 -0.37
N LEU A 150 10.50 6.53 -0.88
CA LEU A 150 10.61 5.80 -2.13
C LEU A 150 10.05 4.38 -2.02
N LEU A 151 10.37 3.65 -0.95
CA LEU A 151 9.83 2.31 -0.73
C LEU A 151 8.31 2.33 -0.67
N THR A 152 7.71 3.28 0.07
CA THR A 152 6.24 3.37 0.18
C THR A 152 5.52 3.82 -1.09
N CYS A 153 6.24 4.22 -2.15
CA CYS A 153 5.66 4.45 -3.48
C CYS A 153 5.28 3.14 -4.20
N PHE A 154 5.61 1.97 -3.65
CA PHE A 154 5.27 0.69 -4.28
C PHE A 154 3.75 0.54 -4.52
N ALA A 155 2.90 1.02 -3.62
CA ALA A 155 1.45 0.86 -3.75
C ALA A 155 0.85 1.61 -4.96
N PRO A 156 1.07 2.94 -5.14
CA PRO A 156 0.61 3.62 -6.34
C PRO A 156 1.30 3.13 -7.62
N LEU A 157 2.58 2.73 -7.57
CA LEU A 157 3.27 2.13 -8.71
C LEU A 157 2.64 0.80 -9.12
N SER A 158 2.30 -0.06 -8.15
CA SER A 158 1.63 -1.33 -8.40
C SER A 158 0.28 -1.15 -9.07
N ASN A 159 -0.53 -0.22 -8.54
CA ASN A 159 -1.85 0.03 -9.11
C ASN A 159 -1.74 0.61 -10.54
N ALA A 160 -0.78 1.50 -10.78
CA ALA A 160 -0.53 2.05 -12.10
C ALA A 160 -0.08 0.96 -13.09
N LEU A 161 0.89 0.13 -12.69
CA LEU A 161 1.38 -0.99 -13.49
C LEU A 161 0.25 -1.96 -13.82
N THR A 162 -0.50 -2.38 -12.81
CA THR A 162 -1.60 -3.34 -12.96
C THR A 162 -2.67 -2.80 -13.90
N ASN A 163 -3.15 -1.58 -13.68
CA ASN A 163 -4.22 -0.99 -14.50
C ASN A 163 -3.78 -0.83 -15.95
N MET A 164 -2.57 -0.30 -16.20
CA MET A 164 -2.07 -0.06 -17.55
C MET A 164 -1.86 -1.38 -18.30
N VAL A 165 -1.16 -2.34 -17.69
CA VAL A 165 -0.87 -3.64 -18.31
C VAL A 165 -2.14 -4.44 -18.52
N SER A 166 -3.04 -4.48 -17.53
CA SER A 166 -4.31 -5.21 -17.62
C SER A 166 -5.22 -4.63 -18.69
N GLY A 167 -5.33 -3.29 -18.76
CA GLY A 167 -6.16 -2.62 -19.75
C GLY A 167 -5.76 -2.99 -21.19
N VAL A 168 -4.45 -2.93 -21.47
CA VAL A 168 -3.93 -3.25 -22.82
C VAL A 168 -4.04 -4.74 -23.13
N ILE A 169 -3.69 -5.62 -22.20
CA ILE A 169 -3.70 -7.08 -22.45
C ILE A 169 -5.13 -7.61 -22.57
N CYS A 170 -6.07 -7.14 -21.75
CA CYS A 170 -7.47 -7.57 -21.82
C CYS A 170 -8.15 -7.22 -23.17
N ASP A 171 -7.77 -6.11 -23.80
CA ASP A 171 -8.30 -5.72 -25.09
C ASP A 171 -7.54 -6.36 -26.27
N SER A 172 -6.41 -6.99 -26.01
CA SER A 172 -5.60 -7.70 -27.02
C SER A 172 -6.14 -9.11 -27.32
N SER A 173 -5.53 -9.78 -28.29
CA SER A 173 -5.80 -11.18 -28.63
C SER A 173 -5.31 -12.18 -27.56
N LEU A 174 -4.59 -11.72 -26.53
CA LEU A 174 -4.08 -12.57 -25.44
C LEU A 174 -5.13 -12.79 -24.34
N GLY A 175 -5.95 -11.78 -24.04
CA GLY A 175 -6.99 -11.84 -23.02
C GLY A 175 -6.48 -11.81 -21.57
N TRP A 176 -7.43 -11.80 -20.63
CA TRP A 176 -7.15 -11.64 -19.20
C TRP A 176 -6.21 -12.71 -18.59
N PRO A 177 -6.14 -13.96 -19.05
CA PRO A 177 -5.21 -14.94 -18.46
C PRO A 177 -3.74 -14.48 -18.55
N TRP A 178 -3.38 -13.85 -19.67
CA TRP A 178 -2.04 -13.34 -19.89
C TRP A 178 -1.67 -12.14 -19.01
N VAL A 179 -2.65 -11.44 -18.46
CA VAL A 179 -2.38 -10.42 -17.43
C VAL A 179 -1.72 -11.07 -16.22
N HIS A 180 -2.24 -12.19 -15.73
CA HIS A 180 -1.67 -12.92 -14.60
C HIS A 180 -0.30 -13.52 -14.92
N TYR A 181 -0.13 -14.12 -16.10
CA TYR A 181 1.15 -14.68 -16.51
C TYR A 181 2.24 -13.63 -16.67
N SER A 182 1.94 -12.47 -17.26
CA SER A 182 2.90 -11.38 -17.41
C SER A 182 3.37 -10.81 -16.07
N HIS A 183 2.45 -10.63 -15.12
CA HIS A 183 2.78 -10.17 -13.78
C HIS A 183 3.60 -11.21 -13.00
N ALA A 184 3.26 -12.49 -13.12
CA ALA A 184 4.02 -13.58 -12.51
C ALA A 184 5.45 -13.67 -13.05
N LEU A 185 5.63 -13.55 -14.38
CA LEU A 185 6.95 -13.54 -15.03
C LEU A 185 7.80 -12.35 -14.60
N LEU A 186 7.20 -11.16 -14.53
CA LEU A 186 7.89 -9.97 -14.02
C LEU A 186 8.34 -10.19 -12.56
N GLY A 187 7.45 -10.72 -11.72
CA GLY A 187 7.76 -11.06 -10.33
C GLY A 187 8.92 -12.04 -10.22
N LEU A 188 8.86 -13.15 -10.96
CA LEU A 188 9.93 -14.14 -10.98
C LEU A 188 11.28 -13.53 -11.37
N PHE A 189 11.31 -12.71 -12.43
CA PHE A 189 12.51 -12.02 -12.88
C PHE A 189 13.08 -11.10 -11.80
N LEU A 190 12.24 -10.29 -11.15
CA LEU A 190 12.68 -9.36 -10.11
C LEU A 190 13.21 -10.10 -8.88
N PHE A 191 12.59 -11.22 -8.48
CA PHE A 191 13.06 -12.00 -7.34
C PHE A 191 14.31 -12.82 -7.63
N ILE A 192 14.60 -13.17 -8.89
CA ILE A 192 15.91 -13.68 -9.31
C ILE A 192 16.99 -12.60 -9.11
N LEU A 193 16.70 -11.35 -9.53
CA LEU A 193 17.63 -10.23 -9.29
C LEU A 193 17.82 -9.97 -7.78
N TRP A 194 16.74 -10.05 -6.98
CA TRP A 194 16.81 -9.96 -5.52
C TRP A 194 17.76 -10.99 -4.93
N ALA A 195 17.64 -12.24 -5.32
CA ALA A 195 18.50 -13.34 -4.86
C ALA A 195 19.98 -13.14 -5.19
N ILE A 196 20.28 -12.48 -6.33
CA ILE A 196 21.65 -12.24 -6.78
C ILE A 196 22.29 -11.04 -6.08
N PHE A 197 21.54 -9.94 -5.90
CA PHE A 197 22.10 -8.65 -5.52
C PHE A 197 21.87 -8.26 -4.06
N TYR A 198 20.80 -8.72 -3.44
CA TYR A 198 20.49 -8.31 -2.08
C TYR A 198 21.15 -9.23 -1.04
N THR A 199 21.68 -8.59 0.01
CA THR A 199 22.11 -9.24 1.26
C THR A 199 21.58 -8.43 2.43
N ASP A 200 21.22 -9.08 3.54
CA ASP A 200 20.72 -8.40 4.72
C ASP A 200 21.74 -7.44 5.33
N ASP A 201 23.02 -7.83 5.27
CA ASP A 201 24.11 -7.02 5.80
C ASP A 201 24.91 -6.41 4.66
N PRO A 202 24.92 -5.07 4.53
CA PRO A 202 25.73 -4.38 3.51
C PRO A 202 27.22 -4.68 3.57
N GLN A 203 27.76 -5.06 4.76
CA GLN A 203 29.18 -5.40 4.92
C GLN A 203 29.56 -6.66 4.15
N ASN A 204 28.62 -7.60 4.02
CA ASN A 204 28.83 -8.88 3.35
C ASN A 204 28.51 -8.82 1.85
N ASN A 205 28.09 -7.66 1.34
CA ASN A 205 27.73 -7.49 -0.05
C ASN A 205 28.96 -7.19 -0.91
N LYS A 206 29.18 -7.98 -1.95
CA LYS A 206 30.35 -7.89 -2.85
C LYS A 206 30.41 -6.58 -3.67
N PHE A 207 29.27 -5.91 -3.82
CA PHE A 207 29.13 -4.71 -4.66
C PHE A 207 29.23 -3.41 -3.86
N VAL A 208 29.23 -3.48 -2.52
CA VAL A 208 29.32 -2.31 -1.63
C VAL A 208 30.79 -1.95 -1.39
N SER A 209 31.17 -0.72 -1.74
CA SER A 209 32.52 -0.21 -1.48
C SER A 209 32.70 0.16 0.00
N LYS A 210 33.95 0.16 0.48
CA LYS A 210 34.28 0.61 1.85
C LYS A 210 33.80 2.04 2.15
N LYS A 211 33.84 2.91 1.12
CA LYS A 211 33.38 4.30 1.23
C LYS A 211 31.86 4.36 1.38
N GLU A 212 31.13 3.57 0.60
CA GLU A 212 29.67 3.49 0.71
C GLU A 212 29.23 2.89 2.06
N LEU A 213 29.94 1.86 2.53
CA LEU A 213 29.70 1.27 3.83
C LEU A 213 29.85 2.30 4.96
N SER A 214 30.86 3.19 4.89
CA SER A 214 31.03 4.26 5.87
C SER A 214 29.84 5.26 5.86
N ILE A 215 29.26 5.51 4.68
CA ILE A 215 28.07 6.38 4.56
C ILE A 215 26.83 5.68 5.17
N ILE A 216 26.64 4.39 4.90
CA ILE A 216 25.51 3.60 5.45
C ILE A 216 25.59 3.54 6.97
N HIS A 217 26.80 3.43 7.53
CA HIS A 217 27.01 3.36 8.99
C HIS A 217 27.08 4.71 9.69
N MET A 218 27.11 5.81 8.92
CA MET A 218 27.23 7.16 9.48
C MET A 218 26.10 7.44 10.48
N ASP A 219 26.49 7.91 11.67
CA ASP A 219 25.60 8.28 12.78
C ASP A 219 24.81 7.10 13.41
N LYS A 220 25.04 5.82 12.98
CA LYS A 220 24.43 4.64 13.60
C LYS A 220 25.23 4.21 14.83
N SER A 221 24.57 4.17 16.01
CA SER A 221 25.15 3.58 17.23
C SER A 221 25.19 2.04 17.14
N GLU A 222 26.03 1.40 17.99
CA GLU A 222 26.08 -0.07 18.07
C GLU A 222 24.71 -0.67 18.46
N ALA A 223 23.93 -0.01 19.30
CA ALA A 223 22.57 -0.41 19.64
C ALA A 223 21.62 -0.38 18.42
N HIS A 224 21.82 0.55 17.48
CA HIS A 224 21.10 0.60 16.19
C HIS A 224 21.49 -0.56 15.27
N ARG A 225 22.71 -1.08 15.39
CA ARG A 225 23.19 -2.22 14.59
C ARG A 225 22.70 -3.55 15.15
N ASN A 226 22.55 -3.66 16.47
CA ASN A 226 22.29 -4.92 17.17
C ASN A 226 20.82 -5.20 17.49
N HIS A 227 19.89 -4.32 17.14
CA HIS A 227 18.41 -4.48 17.26
C HIS A 227 17.92 -5.25 18.51
N THR A 228 18.54 -5.03 19.65
CA THR A 228 18.10 -5.59 20.94
C THR A 228 17.40 -4.51 21.73
N GLY A 229 16.15 -4.22 21.39
CA GLY A 229 15.38 -3.18 22.06
C GLY A 229 14.09 -3.72 22.68
N TYR A 230 13.86 -3.38 23.94
CA TYR A 230 12.56 -3.53 24.59
C TYR A 230 11.56 -2.55 23.96
N VAL A 231 10.37 -3.03 23.59
CA VAL A 231 9.27 -2.19 23.06
C VAL A 231 8.12 -2.21 24.06
N PRO A 232 7.71 -1.05 24.62
CA PRO A 232 6.62 -0.95 25.60
C PRO A 232 5.25 -0.95 24.90
N TYR A 233 4.87 -2.06 24.25
CA TYR A 233 3.65 -2.20 23.47
C TYR A 233 2.39 -1.69 24.18
N LYS A 234 2.23 -2.05 25.46
CA LYS A 234 1.06 -1.67 26.25
C LYS A 234 0.93 -0.15 26.43
N GLU A 235 2.05 0.53 26.62
CA GLU A 235 2.04 1.98 26.84
C GLU A 235 1.86 2.73 25.51
N ILE A 236 2.41 2.21 24.41
CA ILE A 236 2.17 2.74 23.06
C ILE A 236 0.70 2.63 22.69
N CYS A 237 0.07 1.48 22.92
CA CYS A 237 -1.35 1.26 22.63
C CYS A 237 -2.32 2.06 23.52
N LYS A 238 -1.85 2.70 24.60
CA LYS A 238 -2.67 3.59 25.43
C LYS A 238 -2.57 5.06 25.04
N ASP A 239 -1.60 5.41 24.22
CA ASP A 239 -1.34 6.81 23.86
C ASP A 239 -2.38 7.33 22.88
N LYS A 240 -3.00 8.45 23.19
CA LYS A 240 -4.08 9.06 22.37
C LYS A 240 -3.57 9.60 21.04
N VAL A 241 -2.34 10.09 21.00
CA VAL A 241 -1.75 10.62 19.76
C VAL A 241 -1.45 9.49 18.80
N VAL A 242 -1.00 8.34 19.29
CA VAL A 242 -0.81 7.12 18.49
C VAL A 242 -2.14 6.65 17.90
N TRP A 243 -3.22 6.66 18.69
CA TRP A 243 -4.56 6.36 18.18
C TRP A 243 -5.02 7.36 17.12
N ALA A 244 -4.75 8.66 17.29
CA ALA A 244 -5.09 9.66 16.29
C ALA A 244 -4.33 9.41 14.96
N VAL A 245 -3.07 8.99 15.03
CA VAL A 245 -2.28 8.57 13.86
C VAL A 245 -2.89 7.34 13.21
N TRP A 246 -3.26 6.30 13.98
CA TRP A 246 -3.84 5.06 13.42
C TRP A 246 -5.23 5.25 12.83
N VAL A 247 -6.09 6.06 13.44
CA VAL A 247 -7.42 6.40 12.90
C VAL A 247 -7.29 7.18 11.59
N ASN A 248 -6.34 8.13 11.51
CA ASN A 248 -6.05 8.80 10.25
C ASN A 248 -5.49 7.85 9.19
N ALA A 249 -4.57 6.97 9.58
CA ALA A 249 -4.05 5.94 8.69
C ALA A 249 -5.18 5.04 8.14
N PHE A 250 -6.16 4.66 8.99
CA PHE A 250 -7.32 3.90 8.54
C PHE A 250 -8.14 4.66 7.49
N ALA A 251 -8.48 5.93 7.75
CA ALA A 251 -9.30 6.72 6.82
C ALA A 251 -8.58 7.00 5.49
N ASP A 252 -7.29 7.34 5.54
CA ASP A 252 -6.42 7.56 4.38
C ASP A 252 -6.31 6.29 3.53
N LEU A 253 -5.99 5.16 4.17
CA LEU A 253 -5.87 3.87 3.50
C LEU A 253 -7.22 3.38 2.96
N PHE A 254 -8.31 3.60 3.71
CA PHE A 254 -9.64 3.24 3.24
C PHE A 254 -9.98 3.97 1.94
N SER A 255 -9.75 5.29 1.89
CA SER A 255 -9.96 6.10 0.69
C SER A 255 -9.11 5.62 -0.49
N GLY A 256 -7.79 5.43 -0.28
CA GLY A 256 -6.87 5.02 -1.34
C GLY A 256 -7.13 3.61 -1.85
N PHE A 257 -7.28 2.63 -0.96
CA PHE A 257 -7.50 1.23 -1.35
C PHE A 257 -8.88 0.96 -1.88
N PHE A 258 -9.91 1.68 -1.42
CA PHE A 258 -11.23 1.64 -2.03
C PHE A 258 -11.14 1.97 -3.53
N LEU A 259 -10.42 3.04 -3.89
CA LEU A 259 -10.21 3.38 -5.30
C LEU A 259 -9.34 2.35 -6.02
N PHE A 260 -8.29 1.80 -5.41
CA PHE A 260 -7.47 0.77 -6.06
C PHE A 260 -8.28 -0.48 -6.43
N ILE A 261 -9.26 -0.84 -5.63
CA ILE A 261 -10.08 -2.03 -5.87
C ILE A 261 -11.24 -1.73 -6.83
N TYR A 262 -11.94 -0.61 -6.61
CA TYR A 262 -13.25 -0.37 -7.22
C TYR A 262 -13.28 0.72 -8.29
N ALA A 263 -12.25 1.59 -8.40
CA ALA A 263 -12.25 2.59 -9.46
C ALA A 263 -12.29 1.97 -10.87
N PRO A 264 -11.60 0.85 -11.18
CA PRO A 264 -11.74 0.20 -12.48
C PRO A 264 -13.18 -0.26 -12.76
N THR A 265 -13.86 -0.85 -11.77
CA THR A 265 -15.26 -1.28 -11.88
C THR A 265 -16.18 -0.09 -12.13
N TYR A 266 -16.03 0.98 -11.33
CA TYR A 266 -16.84 2.20 -11.48
C TYR A 266 -16.61 2.86 -12.86
N THR A 267 -15.35 3.02 -13.26
CA THR A 267 -14.97 3.64 -14.54
C THR A 267 -15.50 2.84 -15.73
N LYS A 268 -15.42 1.51 -15.68
CA LYS A 268 -15.93 0.63 -16.74
C LYS A 268 -17.44 0.57 -16.75
N LYS A 269 -18.08 0.24 -15.61
CA LYS A 269 -19.51 -0.12 -15.57
C LYS A 269 -20.44 1.08 -15.40
N VAL A 270 -20.00 2.13 -14.71
CA VAL A 270 -20.81 3.34 -14.47
C VAL A 270 -20.50 4.43 -15.48
N LEU A 271 -19.20 4.71 -15.71
CA LEU A 271 -18.81 5.79 -16.63
C LEU A 271 -18.75 5.36 -18.09
N GLY A 272 -18.77 4.04 -18.38
CA GLY A 272 -18.84 3.48 -19.73
C GLY A 272 -17.53 3.55 -20.54
N PHE A 273 -16.37 3.72 -19.88
CA PHE A 273 -15.07 3.71 -20.56
C PHE A 273 -14.73 2.32 -21.11
N SER A 274 -13.95 2.28 -22.20
CA SER A 274 -13.35 1.04 -22.68
C SER A 274 -12.39 0.45 -21.64
N THR A 275 -12.00 -0.82 -21.80
CA THR A 275 -11.10 -1.48 -20.85
C THR A 275 -9.72 -0.81 -20.84
N THR A 276 -9.20 -0.48 -22.04
CA THR A 276 -7.92 0.25 -22.16
C THR A 276 -7.99 1.65 -21.53
N GLU A 277 -9.05 2.42 -21.80
CA GLU A 277 -9.23 3.74 -21.19
C GLU A 277 -9.33 3.66 -19.67
N THR A 278 -10.06 2.68 -19.15
CA THR A 278 -10.14 2.38 -17.71
C THR A 278 -8.75 2.14 -17.10
N GLY A 279 -7.92 1.36 -17.80
CA GLY A 279 -6.55 1.07 -17.40
C GLY A 279 -5.67 2.33 -17.39
N ILE A 280 -5.73 3.15 -18.44
CA ILE A 280 -4.95 4.39 -18.55
C ILE A 280 -5.36 5.39 -17.47
N VAL A 281 -6.65 5.63 -17.29
CA VAL A 281 -7.18 6.57 -16.29
C VAL A 281 -6.79 6.13 -14.88
N GLY A 282 -6.95 4.84 -14.55
CA GLY A 282 -6.54 4.28 -13.26
C GLY A 282 -5.04 4.40 -13.00
N ALA A 283 -4.22 4.16 -14.03
CA ALA A 283 -2.77 4.31 -13.95
C ALA A 283 -2.35 5.77 -13.71
N LEU A 284 -2.86 6.71 -14.51
CA LEU A 284 -2.54 8.13 -14.37
C LEU A 284 -3.02 8.69 -13.02
N GLY A 285 -4.21 8.29 -12.57
CA GLY A 285 -4.72 8.66 -11.26
C GLY A 285 -3.78 8.21 -10.14
N SER A 286 -3.36 6.96 -10.15
CA SER A 286 -2.45 6.41 -9.13
C SER A 286 -1.06 7.06 -9.18
N LEU A 287 -0.52 7.29 -10.38
CA LEU A 287 0.79 7.94 -10.55
C LEU A 287 0.80 9.39 -10.04
N SER A 288 -0.33 10.10 -10.05
CA SER A 288 -0.42 11.47 -9.55
C SER A 288 -0.05 11.60 -8.06
N HIS A 289 -0.21 10.53 -7.29
CA HIS A 289 0.18 10.46 -5.87
C HIS A 289 1.68 10.67 -5.66
N ILE A 290 2.53 10.12 -6.54
CA ILE A 290 3.98 10.05 -6.34
C ILE A 290 4.64 11.44 -6.35
N PRO A 291 4.48 12.27 -7.41
CA PRO A 291 5.11 13.59 -7.45
C PRO A 291 4.60 14.49 -6.31
N VAL A 292 3.31 14.44 -5.99
CA VAL A 292 2.75 15.20 -4.88
C VAL A 292 3.39 14.77 -3.56
N LYS A 293 3.52 13.48 -3.30
CA LYS A 293 4.14 12.96 -2.09
C LYS A 293 5.60 13.41 -1.94
N LEU A 294 6.38 13.36 -3.02
CA LEU A 294 7.78 13.78 -3.00
C LEU A 294 7.93 15.29 -2.77
N VAL A 295 7.12 16.10 -3.46
CA VAL A 295 7.10 17.56 -3.31
C VAL A 295 6.66 17.94 -1.90
N CYS A 296 5.60 17.34 -1.39
CA CYS A 296 5.08 17.61 -0.05
C CYS A 296 6.04 17.19 1.05
N GLY A 297 6.71 16.05 0.91
CA GLY A 297 7.77 15.63 1.83
C GLY A 297 8.90 16.65 1.89
N TYR A 298 9.37 17.11 0.73
CA TYR A 298 10.42 18.14 0.66
C TYR A 298 9.98 19.46 1.32
N PHE A 299 8.76 19.94 1.02
CA PHE A 299 8.23 21.16 1.63
C PHE A 299 8.04 21.02 3.14
N SER A 300 7.52 19.90 3.61
CA SER A 300 7.32 19.63 5.03
C SER A 300 8.64 19.73 5.82
N ASP A 301 9.75 19.28 5.23
CA ASP A 301 11.04 19.26 5.90
C ASP A 301 11.83 20.57 5.77
N THR A 302 11.69 21.30 4.64
CA THR A 302 12.43 22.52 4.37
C THR A 302 11.76 23.80 4.85
N CYS A 303 10.42 23.83 4.90
CA CYS A 303 9.68 25.01 5.33
C CYS A 303 9.82 25.25 6.84
N LYS A 304 10.51 26.33 7.22
CA LYS A 304 10.70 26.76 8.60
C LYS A 304 9.73 27.89 9.04
N CYS A 305 8.82 28.32 8.14
CA CYS A 305 7.92 29.45 8.38
C CYS A 305 6.83 29.15 9.41
N LEU A 306 6.54 27.87 9.69
CA LEU A 306 5.46 27.45 10.58
C LEU A 306 5.98 26.45 11.62
N PRO A 307 5.41 26.44 12.85
CA PRO A 307 5.66 25.41 13.85
C PRO A 307 5.29 24.02 13.31
N GLU A 308 6.04 22.97 13.71
CA GLU A 308 5.85 21.61 13.22
C GLU A 308 4.41 21.10 13.40
N ARG A 309 3.79 21.36 14.55
CA ARG A 309 2.40 21.00 14.82
C ARG A 309 1.42 21.62 13.80
N LYS A 310 1.58 22.92 13.47
CA LYS A 310 0.72 23.58 12.48
C LYS A 310 0.94 23.04 11.07
N LYS A 311 2.19 22.71 10.71
CA LYS A 311 2.48 22.07 9.42
C LYS A 311 1.77 20.73 9.31
N MET A 312 1.89 19.86 10.34
CA MET A 312 1.22 18.56 10.37
C MET A 312 -0.30 18.71 10.23
N TRP A 313 -0.93 19.68 10.88
CA TRP A 313 -2.36 19.97 10.74
C TRP A 313 -2.74 20.33 9.30
N ILE A 314 -1.99 21.26 8.67
CA ILE A 314 -2.27 21.71 7.30
C ILE A 314 -2.11 20.53 6.33
N PHE A 315 -0.99 19.83 6.39
CA PHE A 315 -0.71 18.70 5.49
C PHE A 315 -1.74 17.58 5.66
N ASN A 316 -2.09 17.23 6.90
CA ASN A 316 -3.10 16.22 7.17
C ASN A 316 -4.48 16.66 6.68
N SER A 317 -4.89 17.91 6.96
CA SER A 317 -6.19 18.42 6.52
C SER A 317 -6.31 18.43 5.00
N VAL A 318 -5.26 18.83 4.28
CA VAL A 318 -5.25 18.75 2.81
C VAL A 318 -5.34 17.29 2.34
N ALA A 319 -4.57 16.37 2.96
CA ALA A 319 -4.55 14.96 2.60
C ALA A 319 -5.93 14.30 2.71
N VAL A 320 -6.72 14.64 3.71
CA VAL A 320 -7.98 13.92 4.00
C VAL A 320 -9.25 14.72 3.71
N LEU A 321 -9.25 16.06 3.88
CA LEU A 321 -10.46 16.87 3.60
C LEU A 321 -10.65 17.11 2.09
N THR A 322 -9.58 17.21 1.30
CA THR A 322 -9.71 17.32 -0.17
C THR A 322 -10.36 16.07 -0.76
N PRO A 323 -9.90 14.83 -0.46
CA PRO A 323 -10.63 13.63 -0.84
C PRO A 323 -12.08 13.59 -0.35
N ALA A 324 -12.33 13.99 0.90
CA ALA A 324 -13.69 14.03 1.44
C ALA A 324 -14.61 14.94 0.62
N ALA A 325 -14.14 16.14 0.28
CA ALA A 325 -14.87 17.09 -0.57
C ALA A 325 -15.11 16.52 -1.98
N ILE A 326 -14.10 15.85 -2.55
CA ILE A 326 -14.24 15.20 -3.87
C ILE A 326 -15.28 14.09 -3.82
N TYR A 327 -15.27 13.20 -2.82
CA TYR A 327 -16.28 12.13 -2.68
C TYR A 327 -17.69 12.69 -2.54
N ILE A 328 -17.87 13.78 -1.77
CA ILE A 328 -19.18 14.47 -1.69
C ILE A 328 -19.58 15.02 -3.05
N TYR A 329 -18.65 15.68 -3.76
CA TYR A 329 -18.92 16.21 -5.10
C TYR A 329 -19.32 15.11 -6.09
N LEU A 330 -18.69 13.94 -6.05
CA LEU A 330 -18.99 12.79 -6.92
C LEU A 330 -20.43 12.28 -6.77
N CYS A 331 -21.07 12.49 -5.62
CA CYS A 331 -22.48 12.17 -5.44
C CYS A 331 -23.43 13.11 -6.23
N PHE A 332 -22.94 14.27 -6.65
CA PHE A 332 -23.69 15.27 -7.44
C PHE A 332 -23.16 15.44 -8.86
N ALA A 333 -22.11 14.69 -9.22
CA ALA A 333 -21.44 14.82 -10.52
C ALA A 333 -22.40 14.48 -11.66
N PRO A 334 -22.49 15.31 -12.72
CA PRO A 334 -23.36 15.05 -13.86
C PRO A 334 -22.89 13.81 -14.62
N ALA A 335 -23.81 12.90 -14.94
CA ALA A 335 -23.54 11.71 -15.75
C ALA A 335 -22.99 12.04 -17.16
N SER A 336 -23.22 13.27 -17.63
CA SER A 336 -22.73 13.75 -18.92
C SER A 336 -21.23 14.07 -18.96
N MET A 337 -20.53 14.04 -17.81
CA MET A 337 -19.10 14.39 -17.71
C MET A 337 -18.27 13.24 -17.11
N PRO A 338 -18.19 12.07 -17.78
CA PRO A 338 -17.47 10.92 -17.23
C PRO A 338 -15.98 11.18 -17.04
N LEU A 339 -15.35 11.96 -17.92
CA LEU A 339 -13.94 12.32 -17.81
C LEU A 339 -13.65 13.16 -16.56
N LEU A 340 -14.57 14.07 -16.17
CA LEU A 340 -14.42 14.87 -14.96
C LEU A 340 -14.42 13.98 -13.71
N THR A 341 -15.31 12.99 -13.64
CA THR A 341 -15.35 12.01 -12.55
C THR A 341 -14.05 11.22 -12.47
N ALA A 342 -13.51 10.79 -13.61
CA ALA A 342 -12.23 10.09 -13.68
C ALA A 342 -11.04 10.97 -13.21
N ILE A 343 -11.02 12.24 -13.59
CA ILE A 343 -10.03 13.22 -13.12
C ILE A 343 -10.15 13.43 -11.59
N MET A 344 -11.37 13.48 -11.06
CA MET A 344 -11.60 13.61 -9.62
C MET A 344 -11.04 12.42 -8.83
N PHE A 345 -11.13 11.18 -9.33
CA PHE A 345 -10.45 10.04 -8.71
C PHE A 345 -8.92 10.23 -8.68
N GLY A 346 -8.34 10.75 -9.75
CA GLY A 346 -6.93 11.16 -9.77
C GLY A 346 -6.62 12.24 -8.73
N GLY A 347 -7.52 13.21 -8.55
CA GLY A 347 -7.44 14.25 -7.53
C GLY A 347 -7.43 13.70 -6.10
N VAL A 348 -8.22 12.64 -5.82
CA VAL A 348 -8.17 11.93 -4.54
C VAL A 348 -6.78 11.33 -4.32
N HIS A 349 -6.24 10.59 -5.30
CA HIS A 349 -4.90 10.01 -5.18
C HIS A 349 -3.82 11.07 -5.00
N ALA A 350 -3.88 12.18 -5.72
CA ALA A 350 -2.94 13.29 -5.57
C ALA A 350 -3.01 13.89 -4.16
N ALA A 351 -4.21 14.14 -3.64
CA ALA A 351 -4.40 14.72 -2.32
C ALA A 351 -3.87 13.81 -1.19
N LEU A 352 -4.08 12.48 -1.29
CA LEU A 352 -3.51 11.53 -0.34
C LEU A 352 -1.97 11.59 -0.27
N GLY A 353 -1.30 12.09 -1.31
CA GLY A 353 0.15 12.32 -1.30
C GLY A 353 0.65 13.30 -0.22
N PHE A 354 -0.21 14.17 0.32
CA PHE A 354 0.12 15.07 1.42
C PHE A 354 0.30 14.37 2.77
N ASN A 355 -0.10 13.12 2.91
CA ASN A 355 -0.08 12.36 4.16
C ASN A 355 1.31 12.24 4.81
N CYS A 356 2.39 12.28 4.02
CA CYS A 356 3.77 12.21 4.52
C CYS A 356 4.15 13.37 5.45
N GLY A 357 3.61 14.57 5.22
CA GLY A 357 3.78 15.74 6.10
C GLY A 357 2.76 15.82 7.24
N GLY A 358 1.73 14.97 7.23
CA GLY A 358 0.64 14.88 8.20
C GLY A 358 0.86 13.81 9.27
N PHE A 359 -0.04 12.84 9.32
CA PHE A 359 -0.05 11.81 10.37
C PHE A 359 1.18 10.91 10.39
N TYR A 360 1.81 10.61 9.25
CA TYR A 360 3.06 9.84 9.23
C TYR A 360 4.20 10.56 9.94
N LYS A 361 4.33 11.87 9.69
CA LYS A 361 5.34 12.70 10.39
C LYS A 361 5.05 12.79 11.88
N CYS A 362 3.78 12.99 12.26
CA CYS A 362 3.36 12.99 13.65
C CYS A 362 3.73 11.68 14.35
N GLY A 363 3.39 10.53 13.76
CA GLY A 363 3.72 9.22 14.29
C GLY A 363 5.22 9.04 14.53
N SER A 364 6.06 9.49 13.60
CA SER A 364 7.52 9.42 13.73
C SER A 364 8.07 10.33 14.83
N LEU A 365 7.58 11.59 14.93
CA LEU A 365 8.05 12.55 15.92
C LEU A 365 7.65 12.16 17.35
N VAL A 366 6.43 11.68 17.52
CA VAL A 366 5.87 11.28 18.83
C VAL A 366 6.48 9.98 19.33
N SER A 367 6.72 9.02 18.43
CA SER A 367 7.17 7.67 18.83
C SER A 367 8.68 7.49 18.84
N ARG A 368 9.46 8.36 18.19
CA ARG A 368 10.94 8.34 18.12
C ARG A 368 11.49 6.93 17.83
N GLN A 369 12.22 6.33 18.77
CA GLN A 369 12.83 4.99 18.67
C GLN A 369 11.80 3.86 18.48
N TYR A 370 10.53 4.09 18.79
CA TYR A 370 9.43 3.14 18.62
C TYR A 370 8.58 3.41 17.38
N ALA A 371 9.01 4.35 16.53
CA ALA A 371 8.28 4.70 15.29
C ALA A 371 8.12 3.49 14.35
N GLU A 372 9.09 2.56 14.34
CA GLU A 372 9.00 1.33 13.55
C GLU A 372 7.74 0.53 13.91
N PHE A 373 7.42 0.37 15.19
CA PHE A 373 6.23 -0.35 15.63
C PHE A 373 4.94 0.38 15.24
N VAL A 374 4.88 1.71 15.47
CA VAL A 374 3.69 2.53 15.14
C VAL A 374 3.42 2.50 13.63
N ILE A 375 4.46 2.54 12.81
CA ILE A 375 4.35 2.45 11.35
C ILE A 375 4.04 1.02 10.91
N ALA A 376 4.67 -0.01 11.51
CA ALA A 376 4.40 -1.40 11.18
C ALA A 376 2.93 -1.80 11.47
N PHE A 377 2.31 -1.23 12.51
CA PHE A 377 0.89 -1.43 12.79
C PHE A 377 -0.02 -0.96 11.64
N THR A 378 0.45 -0.04 10.81
CA THR A 378 -0.25 0.39 9.59
C THR A 378 -0.50 -0.78 8.61
N GLN A 379 0.35 -1.83 8.62
CA GLN A 379 0.10 -3.04 7.82
C GLN A 379 -1.18 -3.75 8.29
N PHE A 380 -1.36 -3.89 9.59
CA PHE A 380 -2.58 -4.49 10.14
C PHE A 380 -3.82 -3.65 9.78
N ILE A 381 -3.73 -2.31 9.90
CA ILE A 381 -4.78 -1.39 9.48
C ILE A 381 -5.09 -1.57 7.99
N LYS A 382 -4.08 -1.66 7.14
CA LYS A 382 -4.22 -1.88 5.70
C LYS A 382 -4.97 -3.18 5.40
N CYS A 383 -4.61 -4.28 6.05
CA CYS A 383 -5.31 -5.55 5.90
C CYS A 383 -6.77 -5.46 6.37
N SER A 384 -7.03 -4.72 7.46
CA SER A 384 -8.39 -4.46 7.94
C SER A 384 -9.22 -3.67 6.92
N VAL A 385 -8.62 -2.71 6.22
CA VAL A 385 -9.28 -1.97 5.14
C VAL A 385 -9.64 -2.89 3.98
N PHE A 386 -8.73 -3.78 3.56
CA PHE A 386 -9.02 -4.77 2.52
C PHE A 386 -10.13 -5.75 2.90
N PHE A 387 -10.41 -5.91 4.19
CA PHE A 387 -11.54 -6.68 4.67
C PHE A 387 -12.83 -5.85 4.70
N ILE A 388 -12.78 -4.62 5.23
CA ILE A 388 -13.95 -3.76 5.47
C ILE A 388 -14.49 -3.16 4.16
N ALA A 389 -13.63 -2.70 3.25
CA ALA A 389 -14.09 -2.04 2.03
C ALA A 389 -14.96 -2.95 1.14
N PRO A 390 -14.58 -4.21 0.85
CA PRO A 390 -15.45 -5.13 0.11
C PRO A 390 -16.73 -5.47 0.84
N ALA A 391 -16.71 -5.56 2.18
CA ALA A 391 -17.92 -5.80 2.96
C ALA A 391 -18.94 -4.67 2.79
N LEU A 392 -18.50 -3.43 2.87
CA LEU A 392 -19.35 -2.26 2.67
C LEU A 392 -19.90 -2.21 1.24
N VAL A 393 -19.06 -2.49 0.24
CA VAL A 393 -19.51 -2.56 -1.16
C VAL A 393 -20.55 -3.65 -1.34
N ALA A 394 -20.36 -4.84 -0.78
CA ALA A 394 -21.33 -5.93 -0.84
C ALA A 394 -22.67 -5.58 -0.19
N ILE A 395 -22.70 -4.74 0.84
CA ILE A 395 -23.91 -4.29 1.52
C ILE A 395 -24.63 -3.21 0.71
N PHE A 396 -23.92 -2.22 0.20
CA PHE A 396 -24.51 -1.01 -0.39
C PHE A 396 -24.60 -1.05 -1.91
N VAL A 397 -23.76 -1.85 -2.61
CA VAL A 397 -23.67 -1.90 -4.06
C VAL A 397 -24.02 -3.30 -4.57
N GLN A 398 -25.33 -3.54 -4.76
CA GLN A 398 -25.83 -4.80 -5.33
C GLN A 398 -25.79 -4.80 -6.86
N ASP A 399 -25.94 -3.63 -7.47
CA ASP A 399 -25.82 -3.41 -8.90
C ASP A 399 -24.68 -2.42 -9.17
N GLU A 400 -23.55 -2.94 -9.65
CA GLU A 400 -22.34 -2.16 -9.94
C GLU A 400 -22.54 -1.10 -11.04
N THR A 401 -23.60 -1.21 -11.86
CA THR A 401 -23.91 -0.25 -12.92
C THR A 401 -24.71 0.96 -12.42
N ASN A 402 -25.30 0.85 -11.22
CA ASN A 402 -26.12 1.89 -10.62
C ASN A 402 -25.27 2.89 -9.81
N ALA A 403 -25.01 4.07 -10.39
CA ALA A 403 -24.22 5.13 -9.74
C ALA A 403 -24.74 5.53 -8.34
N THR A 404 -26.07 5.54 -8.12
CA THR A 404 -26.64 5.96 -6.83
C THR A 404 -26.29 5.03 -5.67
N GLN A 405 -26.07 3.74 -5.93
CA GLN A 405 -25.65 2.80 -4.88
C GLN A 405 -24.23 3.07 -4.39
N TRP A 406 -23.36 3.61 -5.25
CA TRP A 406 -22.00 4.02 -4.88
C TRP A 406 -21.95 5.27 -4.00
N HIS A 407 -23.00 6.11 -4.04
CA HIS A 407 -23.05 7.33 -3.22
C HIS A 407 -22.97 7.02 -1.73
N ALA A 408 -23.58 5.91 -1.27
CA ALA A 408 -23.49 5.50 0.13
C ALA A 408 -22.03 5.30 0.59
N ILE A 409 -21.22 4.65 -0.26
CA ILE A 409 -19.79 4.44 0.03
C ILE A 409 -19.02 5.76 0.00
N PHE A 410 -19.33 6.65 -0.96
CA PHE A 410 -18.69 7.95 -1.05
C PHE A 410 -18.97 8.81 0.20
N TYR A 411 -20.22 8.85 0.69
CA TYR A 411 -20.57 9.54 1.92
C TYR A 411 -19.89 8.94 3.15
N LEU A 412 -19.86 7.60 3.27
CA LEU A 412 -19.18 6.92 4.37
C LEU A 412 -17.68 7.22 4.37
N THR A 413 -17.03 7.16 3.20
CA THR A 413 -15.60 7.48 3.06
C THR A 413 -15.33 8.93 3.45
N ALA A 414 -16.14 9.86 2.96
CA ALA A 414 -16.02 11.28 3.34
C ALA A 414 -16.20 11.47 4.86
N GLY A 415 -17.16 10.79 5.46
CA GLY A 415 -17.39 10.80 6.91
C GLY A 415 -16.19 10.29 7.70
N PHE A 416 -15.59 9.17 7.32
CA PHE A 416 -14.38 8.63 7.95
C PHE A 416 -13.21 9.62 7.88
N LEU A 417 -12.99 10.25 6.72
CA LEU A 417 -11.93 11.22 6.51
C LEU A 417 -12.11 12.47 7.39
N VAL A 418 -13.32 13.01 7.46
CA VAL A 418 -13.62 14.20 8.28
C VAL A 418 -13.44 13.90 9.77
N VAL A 419 -14.01 12.80 10.27
CA VAL A 419 -13.90 12.41 11.69
C VAL A 419 -12.44 12.16 12.06
N ALA A 420 -11.70 11.46 11.23
CA ALA A 420 -10.27 11.20 11.44
C ALA A 420 -9.47 12.50 11.52
N ASN A 421 -9.72 13.47 10.63
CA ASN A 421 -9.04 14.77 10.66
C ASN A 421 -9.34 15.57 11.93
N ILE A 422 -10.61 15.59 12.36
CA ILE A 422 -10.99 16.28 13.60
C ILE A 422 -10.22 15.67 14.78
N PHE A 423 -10.22 14.35 14.91
CA PHE A 423 -9.52 13.65 15.98
C PHE A 423 -8.01 13.93 15.93
N PHE A 424 -7.40 13.89 14.74
CA PHE A 424 -5.99 14.21 14.55
C PHE A 424 -5.68 15.66 14.96
N CYS A 425 -6.45 16.65 14.54
CA CYS A 425 -6.21 18.05 14.87
C CYS A 425 -6.32 18.34 16.37
N ILE A 426 -7.13 17.58 17.11
CA ILE A 426 -7.25 17.71 18.57
C ILE A 426 -5.99 17.16 19.25
N GLU A 427 -5.58 15.93 18.92
CA GLU A 427 -4.56 15.18 19.66
C GLU A 427 -3.13 15.38 19.13
N ALA A 428 -2.93 15.76 17.85
CA ALA A 428 -1.61 15.83 17.24
C ALA A 428 -0.66 16.79 17.94
N THR A 429 0.55 16.29 18.19
CA THR A 429 1.65 17.05 18.82
C THR A 429 2.97 16.72 18.15
N ASP A 430 3.94 17.61 18.25
CA ASP A 430 5.32 17.45 17.82
C ASP A 430 6.25 17.00 18.98
N LYS A 431 5.70 16.87 20.20
CA LYS A 431 6.45 16.47 21.39
C LYS A 431 6.50 14.95 21.51
N PRO A 432 7.63 14.36 21.95
CA PRO A 432 7.73 12.94 22.20
C PRO A 432 6.75 12.49 23.28
N ALA A 433 6.13 11.32 23.07
CA ALA A 433 5.22 10.73 24.04
C ALA A 433 5.99 10.19 25.27
N SER A 434 5.30 10.10 26.40
CA SER A 434 5.87 9.64 27.68
C SER A 434 6.48 8.23 27.60
N PHE A 435 5.94 7.34 26.78
CA PHE A 435 6.46 5.99 26.60
C PHE A 435 7.87 5.97 25.96
N THR A 436 8.32 7.03 25.31
CA THR A 436 9.67 7.11 24.72
C THR A 436 10.77 7.16 25.80
N ALA A 437 10.43 7.49 27.04
CA ALA A 437 11.36 7.44 28.17
C ALA A 437 11.57 6.03 28.73
N ILE A 438 10.76 5.04 28.32
CA ILE A 438 10.82 3.66 28.83
C ILE A 438 11.80 2.87 27.95
N THR A 439 13.01 2.60 28.46
CA THR A 439 14.07 1.91 27.70
C THR A 439 14.29 0.45 28.13
N GLY A 440 13.53 -0.05 29.11
CA GLY A 440 13.65 -1.42 29.61
C GLY A 440 12.39 -1.90 30.33
N PRO A 441 12.30 -3.21 30.65
CA PRO A 441 11.20 -3.74 31.45
C PRO A 441 11.24 -3.09 32.85
N LYS A 442 10.06 -2.68 33.35
CA LYS A 442 9.97 -2.22 34.77
C LYS A 442 10.49 -3.35 35.65
N THR A 443 11.65 -3.18 36.23
CA THR A 443 12.12 -4.04 37.31
C THR A 443 11.07 -3.97 38.43
N LYS A 444 10.42 -5.10 38.74
CA LYS A 444 9.60 -5.16 39.95
C LYS A 444 10.53 -4.79 41.11
N GLN A 445 10.36 -3.62 41.68
CA GLN A 445 10.86 -3.38 43.01
C GLN A 445 10.12 -4.39 43.91
N VAL A 446 10.84 -5.39 44.33
CA VAL A 446 10.39 -6.31 45.39
C VAL A 446 10.41 -5.45 46.64
N GLU A 447 9.20 -5.06 47.12
CA GLU A 447 8.99 -4.63 48.49
C GLU A 447 9.11 -5.80 49.46
#